data_dbd5cc5ce874d69fd20c5b80ac3738bf
#
_entry.id   dbd5cc5ce874d69fd20c5b80ac3738bf
#
_cell.length_a   1.000
_cell.length_b   1.000
_cell.length_c   1.000
_cell.angle_alpha   90.00
_cell.angle_beta   90.00
_cell.angle_gamma   90.00
#
_symmetry.space_group_name_H-M   'P 1'
#
loop_
_entity.id
_entity.type
_entity.pdbx_description
1 polymer ?
#
loop_
_entity_poly.entity_id
_entity_poly.type
_entity_poly.pdbx_seq_one_letter_code
_entity_poly.pdbx_strand_id
1 'polypeptide(L)'
;MAKEKNLWLLIRENLKDIHLQRIETGMTGAGVPDVNGCAKGKEFWIELKEIHSGNKLTLRPMQISWLAKRASHGGQVFVMARKNDEIKLYHIDSLTGIKDLVKEGYNHKALLTLNIPYNWNALVSVLLS
;
A
#
# COMPACT_ATOMS: atom_id res chain seq x y z
N MET A 1 19.29 -5.44 -20.71
CA MET A 1 18.93 -5.52 -19.29
C MET A 1 17.43 -5.62 -19.15
N ALA A 2 16.96 -6.57 -18.35
CA ALA A 2 15.55 -6.70 -18.10
C ALA A 2 15.06 -5.48 -17.29
N LYS A 3 13.93 -4.93 -17.69
CA LYS A 3 13.32 -3.82 -16.97
C LYS A 3 12.75 -4.35 -15.66
N GLU A 4 13.04 -3.67 -14.57
CA GLU A 4 12.53 -4.03 -13.26
C GLU A 4 11.01 -3.87 -13.24
N LYS A 5 10.32 -4.86 -12.66
CA LYS A 5 8.86 -4.81 -12.53
C LYS A 5 8.47 -3.76 -11.52
N ASN A 6 7.41 -2.99 -11.81
CA ASN A 6 6.87 -2.07 -10.84
C ASN A 6 6.12 -2.85 -9.75
N LEU A 7 5.82 -2.16 -8.67
CA LEU A 7 5.22 -2.79 -7.49
C LEU A 7 3.86 -3.40 -7.79
N TRP A 8 3.04 -2.76 -8.63
CA TRP A 8 1.74 -3.29 -9.03
C TRP A 8 1.89 -4.65 -9.72
N LEU A 9 2.82 -4.77 -10.66
CA LEU A 9 3.02 -6.02 -11.40
C LEU A 9 3.49 -7.14 -10.46
N LEU A 10 4.36 -6.83 -9.51
CA LEU A 10 4.79 -7.81 -8.51
C LEU A 10 3.61 -8.35 -7.70
N ILE A 11 2.73 -7.47 -7.23
CA ILE A 11 1.56 -7.89 -6.45
C ILE A 11 0.63 -8.72 -7.31
N ARG A 12 0.32 -8.23 -8.50
CA ARG A 12 -0.63 -8.90 -9.40
C ARG A 12 -0.18 -10.32 -9.75
N GLU A 13 1.11 -10.51 -9.98
CA GLU A 13 1.65 -11.81 -10.36
C GLU A 13 1.72 -12.80 -9.20
N ASN A 14 1.81 -12.31 -7.95
CA ASN A 14 2.07 -13.16 -6.81
C ASN A 14 0.89 -13.34 -5.86
N LEU A 15 -0.14 -12.49 -5.92
CA LEU A 15 -1.35 -12.61 -5.09
C LEU A 15 -2.52 -13.14 -5.93
N LYS A 16 -2.37 -14.35 -6.47
CA LYS A 16 -3.31 -14.89 -7.46
C LYS A 16 -4.66 -15.32 -6.90
N ASP A 17 -4.72 -15.62 -5.61
CA ASP A 17 -5.97 -16.08 -4.96
C ASP A 17 -6.81 -14.91 -4.44
N ILE A 18 -6.39 -13.68 -4.70
CA ILE A 18 -7.10 -12.48 -4.31
C ILE A 18 -7.62 -11.79 -5.58
N HIS A 19 -8.88 -11.36 -5.55
CA HIS A 19 -9.39 -10.53 -6.64
C HIS A 19 -8.82 -9.14 -6.47
N LEU A 20 -7.86 -8.79 -7.31
CA LEU A 20 -7.19 -7.49 -7.30
C LEU A 20 -7.70 -6.63 -8.44
N GLN A 21 -7.91 -5.36 -8.15
CA GLN A 21 -8.27 -4.38 -9.16
C GLN A 21 -7.38 -3.15 -9.05
N ARG A 22 -6.73 -2.80 -10.16
CA ARG A 22 -5.97 -1.55 -10.25
C ARG A 22 -6.96 -0.41 -10.49
N ILE A 23 -6.89 0.60 -9.65
CA ILE A 23 -7.77 1.75 -9.77
C ILE A 23 -7.07 2.83 -10.58
N GLU A 24 -7.67 3.20 -11.70
CA GLU A 24 -7.19 4.29 -12.54
C GLU A 24 -8.22 5.40 -12.48
N THR A 25 -7.92 6.44 -11.73
CA THR A 25 -8.90 7.45 -11.38
C THR A 25 -8.87 8.66 -12.29
N GLY A 26 -7.87 8.81 -13.14
CA GLY A 26 -7.75 9.97 -14.00
C GLY A 26 -7.77 11.28 -13.20
N MET A 27 -8.27 12.34 -13.82
CA MET A 27 -8.25 13.67 -13.22
C MET A 27 -9.29 13.89 -12.11
N THR A 28 -10.30 13.04 -12.04
CA THR A 28 -11.40 13.18 -11.08
C THR A 28 -11.30 12.23 -9.90
N GLY A 29 -10.29 11.37 -9.88
CA GLY A 29 -10.14 10.36 -8.85
C GLY A 29 -9.51 10.89 -7.59
N ALA A 30 -10.30 11.54 -6.77
CA ALA A 30 -9.85 12.27 -5.60
C ALA A 30 -9.24 11.37 -4.53
N GLY A 31 -7.98 11.02 -4.71
CA GLY A 31 -7.19 10.35 -3.66
C GLY A 31 -7.50 8.89 -3.42
N VAL A 32 -8.31 8.24 -4.27
CA VAL A 32 -8.60 6.81 -4.15
C VAL A 32 -7.30 6.02 -4.29
N PRO A 33 -7.05 5.03 -3.40
CA PRO A 33 -5.82 4.22 -3.49
C PRO A 33 -5.70 3.44 -4.79
N ASP A 34 -4.48 3.05 -5.12
CA ASP A 34 -4.13 2.40 -6.38
C ASP A 34 -4.75 1.03 -6.57
N VAL A 35 -4.97 0.28 -5.49
CA VAL A 35 -5.39 -1.12 -5.57
C VAL A 35 -6.51 -1.41 -4.60
N ASN A 36 -7.54 -2.09 -5.10
CA ASN A 36 -8.56 -2.73 -4.26
C ASN A 36 -8.37 -4.24 -4.36
N GLY A 37 -8.46 -4.92 -3.23
CA GLY A 37 -8.40 -6.37 -3.18
C GLY A 37 -9.54 -6.96 -2.37
N CYS A 38 -9.95 -8.16 -2.75
CA CYS A 38 -11.01 -8.87 -2.05
C CYS A 38 -10.76 -10.37 -2.09
N ALA A 39 -10.85 -11.02 -0.94
CA ALA A 39 -10.78 -12.48 -0.84
C ALA A 39 -11.38 -12.92 0.49
N LYS A 40 -12.03 -14.09 0.50
CA LYS A 40 -12.57 -14.70 1.72
C LYS A 40 -13.49 -13.76 2.51
N GLY A 41 -14.27 -12.96 1.78
CA GLY A 41 -15.21 -12.02 2.39
C GLY A 41 -14.60 -10.76 2.96
N LYS A 42 -13.32 -10.51 2.72
CA LYS A 42 -12.60 -9.33 3.21
C LYS A 42 -12.08 -8.50 2.07
N GLU A 43 -12.19 -7.18 2.22
CA GLU A 43 -11.66 -6.22 1.26
C GLU A 43 -10.58 -5.36 1.90
N PHE A 44 -9.67 -4.89 1.05
CA PHE A 44 -8.62 -3.97 1.46
C PHE A 44 -8.27 -3.00 0.33
N TRP A 45 -7.60 -1.92 0.70
CA TRP A 45 -7.13 -0.90 -0.23
C TRP A 45 -5.65 -0.65 0.02
N ILE A 46 -4.88 -0.50 -1.05
CA ILE A 46 -3.44 -0.24 -0.95
C ILE A 46 -3.06 0.93 -1.83
N GLU A 47 -2.41 1.93 -1.24
CA GLU A 47 -1.74 2.98 -1.98
C GLU A 47 -0.29 2.55 -2.22
N LEU A 48 0.17 2.55 -3.46
CA LEU A 48 1.51 2.09 -3.82
C LEU A 48 2.47 3.27 -3.95
N LYS A 49 3.66 3.13 -3.36
CA LYS A 49 4.72 4.14 -3.42
C LYS A 49 6.06 3.50 -3.76
N GLU A 50 6.78 4.09 -4.72
CA GLU A 50 8.14 3.70 -5.04
C GLU A 50 9.07 4.78 -4.50
N ILE A 51 10.04 4.39 -3.69
CA ILE A 51 11.01 5.32 -3.10
C ILE A 51 12.31 5.19 -3.88
N HIS A 52 12.65 6.21 -4.65
CA HIS A 52 13.84 6.16 -5.52
C HIS A 52 15.11 6.56 -4.79
N SER A 53 15.02 7.51 -3.86
CA SER A 53 16.17 7.93 -3.06
C SER A 53 15.69 8.53 -1.74
N GLY A 54 16.54 8.48 -0.72
CA GLY A 54 16.19 8.98 0.61
C GLY A 54 15.08 8.17 1.25
N ASN A 55 14.32 8.82 2.11
CA ASN A 55 13.24 8.18 2.88
C ASN A 55 11.89 8.90 2.74
N LYS A 56 11.80 9.90 1.87
CA LYS A 56 10.59 10.69 1.75
C LYS A 56 9.46 9.87 1.15
N LEU A 57 8.34 9.80 1.86
CA LEU A 57 7.12 9.17 1.41
C LEU A 57 6.06 10.26 1.29
N THR A 58 5.63 10.53 0.07
CA THR A 58 4.74 11.65 -0.23
C THR A 58 3.33 11.16 -0.48
N LEU A 59 2.38 11.71 0.27
CA LEU A 59 0.95 11.52 0.04
C LEU A 59 0.33 12.89 -0.22
N ARG A 60 -0.47 12.99 -1.28
CA ARG A 60 -1.18 14.23 -1.57
C ARG A 60 -2.31 14.43 -0.56
N PRO A 61 -2.74 15.68 -0.31
CA PRO A 61 -3.82 15.93 0.65
C PRO A 61 -5.08 15.10 0.42
N MET A 62 -5.48 14.89 -0.84
CA MET A 62 -6.65 14.09 -1.15
C MET A 62 -6.45 12.61 -0.82
N GLN A 63 -5.23 12.10 -0.97
CA GLN A 63 -4.89 10.73 -0.58
C GLN A 63 -4.97 10.57 0.93
N ILE A 64 -4.41 11.52 1.67
CA ILE A 64 -4.48 11.51 3.13
C ILE A 64 -5.93 11.53 3.61
N SER A 65 -6.75 12.41 3.02
CA SER A 65 -8.16 12.53 3.37
C SER A 65 -8.93 11.24 3.10
N TRP A 66 -8.73 10.64 1.93
CA TRP A 66 -9.44 9.40 1.57
C TRP A 66 -9.07 8.25 2.50
N LEU A 67 -7.76 8.06 2.73
CA LEU A 67 -7.27 6.98 3.59
C LEU A 67 -7.80 7.13 5.02
N ALA A 68 -7.71 8.33 5.58
CA ALA A 68 -8.18 8.60 6.92
C ALA A 68 -9.69 8.37 7.06
N LYS A 69 -10.46 8.82 6.08
CA LYS A 69 -11.91 8.67 6.10
C LYS A 69 -12.32 7.20 6.00
N ARG A 70 -11.71 6.44 5.08
CA ARG A 70 -12.03 5.02 4.94
C ARG A 70 -11.66 4.26 6.20
N ALA A 71 -10.50 4.54 6.79
CA ALA A 71 -10.08 3.93 8.04
C ALA A 71 -11.08 4.24 9.17
N SER A 72 -11.57 5.46 9.25
CA SER A 72 -12.54 5.86 10.29
C SER A 72 -13.87 5.12 10.19
N HIS A 73 -14.19 4.60 9.01
CA HIS A 73 -15.40 3.80 8.79
C HIS A 73 -15.15 2.29 8.91
N GLY A 74 -13.97 1.90 9.39
CA GLY A 74 -13.63 0.49 9.60
C GLY A 74 -13.04 -0.22 8.40
N GLY A 75 -12.72 0.52 7.31
CA GLY A 75 -12.10 -0.08 6.14
C GLY A 75 -10.65 -0.45 6.40
N GLN A 76 -10.19 -1.52 5.74
CA GLN A 76 -8.79 -1.94 5.79
C GLN A 76 -8.00 -1.19 4.73
N VAL A 77 -7.16 -0.27 5.16
CA VAL A 77 -6.37 0.57 4.25
C VAL A 77 -4.89 0.51 4.60
N PHE A 78 -4.08 0.44 3.56
CA PHE A 78 -2.63 0.29 3.69
C PHE A 78 -1.91 1.23 2.74
N VAL A 79 -0.68 1.57 3.09
CA VAL A 79 0.30 2.12 2.16
C VAL A 79 1.40 1.06 2.02
N MET A 80 1.77 0.75 0.80
CA MET A 80 2.86 -0.17 0.51
C MET A 80 3.95 0.60 -0.21
N ALA A 81 5.15 0.60 0.34
CA ALA A 81 6.28 1.31 -0.23
C ALA A 81 7.42 0.34 -0.55
N ARG A 82 8.06 0.54 -1.69
CA ARG A 82 9.26 -0.22 -2.06
C ARG A 82 10.43 0.74 -2.21
N LYS A 83 11.54 0.35 -1.59
CA LYS A 83 12.81 1.03 -1.76
C LYS A 83 13.86 -0.02 -2.11
N ASN A 84 14.46 0.09 -3.30
CA ASN A 84 15.30 -0.97 -3.85
C ASN A 84 14.49 -2.26 -3.90
N ASP A 85 14.96 -3.32 -3.23
CA ASP A 85 14.27 -4.61 -3.19
C ASP A 85 13.45 -4.82 -1.92
N GLU A 86 13.46 -3.86 -1.00
CA GLU A 86 12.69 -3.98 0.23
C GLU A 86 11.30 -3.40 0.08
N ILE A 87 10.30 -4.14 0.56
CA ILE A 87 8.91 -3.71 0.54
C ILE A 87 8.43 -3.57 1.99
N LYS A 88 7.81 -2.43 2.30
CA LYS A 88 7.20 -2.19 3.61
C LYS A 88 5.71 -1.94 3.46
N LEU A 89 4.94 -2.54 4.35
CA LEU A 89 3.49 -2.35 4.41
C LEU A 89 3.15 -1.59 5.69
N TYR A 90 2.45 -0.47 5.54
CA TYR A 90 2.00 0.35 6.66
C TYR A 90 0.49 0.27 6.77
N HIS A 91 -0.02 -0.10 7.93
CA HIS A 91 -1.46 -0.08 8.18
C HIS A 91 -1.89 1.31 8.58
N ILE A 92 -2.98 1.79 7.99
CA ILE A 92 -3.51 3.12 8.29
C ILE A 92 -4.76 2.96 9.15
N ASP A 93 -4.71 3.52 10.35
CA ASP A 93 -5.83 3.45 11.29
C ASP A 93 -6.45 4.81 11.62
N SER A 94 -5.73 5.90 11.34
CA SER A 94 -6.18 7.24 11.73
C SER A 94 -5.47 8.33 10.93
N LEU A 95 -6.03 9.53 10.99
CA LEU A 95 -5.39 10.71 10.41
C LEU A 95 -4.02 10.98 11.06
N THR A 96 -3.95 10.82 12.38
CA THR A 96 -2.69 11.00 13.11
C THR A 96 -1.64 10.00 12.63
N GLY A 97 -2.03 8.74 12.44
CA GLY A 97 -1.13 7.70 11.93
C GLY A 97 -0.59 8.03 10.55
N ILE A 98 -1.44 8.56 9.66
CA ILE A 98 -0.98 8.97 8.32
C ILE A 98 0.00 10.13 8.42
N LYS A 99 -0.27 11.12 9.25
CA LYS A 99 0.61 12.26 9.42
C LYS A 99 1.97 11.84 9.96
N ASP A 100 1.98 10.90 10.89
CA ASP A 100 3.23 10.35 11.41
C ASP A 100 4.01 9.60 10.32
N LEU A 101 3.31 8.83 9.48
CA LEU A 101 3.93 8.13 8.36
C LEU A 101 4.59 9.11 7.39
N VAL A 102 3.89 10.18 7.02
CA VAL A 102 4.43 11.19 6.10
C VAL A 102 5.62 11.92 6.75
N LYS A 103 5.54 12.23 8.03
CA LYS A 103 6.61 12.92 8.76
C LYS A 103 7.87 12.07 8.85
N GLU A 104 7.73 10.81 9.19
CA GLU A 104 8.86 9.88 9.37
C GLU A 104 9.32 9.27 8.04
N GLY A 105 8.42 9.16 7.08
CA GLY A 105 8.72 8.61 5.77
C GLY A 105 8.92 7.10 5.80
N TYR A 106 9.76 6.60 4.90
CA TYR A 106 9.99 5.17 4.73
C TYR A 106 10.45 4.46 6.01
N ASN A 107 11.13 5.18 6.91
CA ASN A 107 11.61 4.63 8.17
C ASN A 107 10.54 4.51 9.26
N HIS A 108 9.32 5.00 8.98
CA HIS A 108 8.21 4.78 9.91
C HIS A 108 8.01 3.29 10.18
N LYS A 109 7.58 2.95 11.38
CA LYS A 109 7.37 1.55 11.77
C LYS A 109 6.36 0.88 10.84
N ALA A 110 6.81 -0.15 10.11
CA ALA A 110 5.98 -0.92 9.21
C ALA A 110 5.28 -2.06 9.95
N LEU A 111 4.08 -2.42 9.49
CA LEU A 111 3.40 -3.61 9.98
C LEU A 111 4.10 -4.87 9.49
N LEU A 112 4.63 -4.84 8.26
CA LEU A 112 5.33 -5.95 7.65
C LEU A 112 6.45 -5.42 6.76
N THR A 113 7.61 -6.07 6.80
CA THR A 113 8.73 -5.77 5.91
C THR A 113 9.07 -7.05 5.14
N LEU A 114 9.17 -6.94 3.82
CA LEU A 114 9.51 -8.05 2.94
C LEU A 114 10.84 -7.80 2.27
N ASN A 115 11.72 -8.80 2.33
CA ASN A 115 13.00 -8.80 1.62
C ASN A 115 13.03 -10.00 0.66
N ILE A 116 13.90 -9.95 -0.34
CA ILE A 116 14.03 -11.05 -1.30
C ILE A 116 14.62 -12.29 -0.61
N PRO A 117 14.04 -13.49 -0.78
CA PRO A 117 12.82 -13.81 -1.52
C PRO A 117 11.57 -13.42 -0.74
N TYR A 118 10.63 -12.74 -1.40
CA TYR A 118 9.44 -12.21 -0.71
C TYR A 118 8.52 -13.31 -0.21
N ASN A 119 8.13 -13.22 1.05
CA ASN A 119 7.13 -14.12 1.64
C ASN A 119 5.72 -13.58 1.34
N TRP A 120 5.20 -13.93 0.18
CA TRP A 120 3.88 -13.46 -0.24
C TRP A 120 2.75 -13.98 0.65
N ASN A 121 2.92 -15.16 1.24
CA ASN A 121 1.93 -15.70 2.18
C ASN A 121 1.81 -14.83 3.43
N ALA A 122 2.91 -14.30 3.92
CA ALA A 122 2.89 -13.37 5.06
C ALA A 122 2.12 -12.10 4.70
N LEU A 123 2.32 -11.58 3.49
CA LEU A 123 1.60 -10.40 3.02
C LEU A 123 0.09 -10.68 2.94
N VAL A 124 -0.31 -11.77 2.33
CA VAL A 124 -1.72 -12.15 2.22
C VAL A 124 -2.37 -12.27 3.59
N SER A 125 -1.68 -12.91 4.53
CA SER A 125 -2.18 -13.07 5.90
C SER A 125 -2.48 -11.72 6.56
N VAL A 126 -1.59 -10.75 6.39
CA VAL A 126 -1.77 -9.41 6.96
C VAL A 126 -2.90 -8.66 6.27
N LEU A 127 -2.95 -8.70 4.94
CA LEU A 127 -3.98 -7.98 4.18
C LEU A 127 -5.39 -8.48 4.49
N LEU A 128 -5.54 -9.75 4.81
CA LEU A 128 -6.83 -10.39 5.07
C LEU A 128 -7.12 -10.62 6.56
N SER A 129 -6.29 -10.10 7.43
CA SER A 129 -6.48 -10.27 8.86
C SER A 129 -7.62 -9.42 9.44
#